data_17500c404a264e3191824be59fcc8ec3
#
_entry.id   17500c404a264e3191824be59fcc8ec3
#
_cell.length_a   1.000
_cell.length_b   1.000
_cell.length_c   1.000
_cell.angle_alpha   90.00
_cell.angle_beta   90.00
_cell.angle_gamma   90.00
#
_symmetry.space_group_name_H-M   'P 1'
#
loop_
_entity.id
_entity.type
_entity.pdbx_description
1 polymer ?
#
loop_
_entity_poly.entity_id
_entity_poly.type
_entity_poly.pdbx_seq_one_letter_code
_entity_poly.pdbx_strand_id
1 'polypeptide(L)'
;LGDVYKRQSYNITVIYNSVMEVNRIKESQTTLERIHRAAKAEFLEKGYKDASLRNIVKSVGMTTGAFYGYYKSKEELFEAIVSEHYEYILNRFIKAQQEFAELPAVQQPEVMSDISGLCMDDILHYAYEHLEECKLLLCCSEGTKFAEFIDEMVEIETNGTHAYQNVLRRLGRPSPRIDPSLEHILITGMFHTFFELIIHEMPLKDAENYVREMRTFYTAGWMKIMGQ
;
A
#
# COMPACT_ATOMS: atom_id res chain seq x y z
N LEU A 1 29.31 -39.51 -40.79
CA LEU A 1 28.72 -40.08 -39.53
C LEU A 1 29.13 -39.30 -38.27
N GLY A 2 30.35 -38.78 -38.15
CA GLY A 2 30.83 -38.07 -36.97
C GLY A 2 30.14 -36.74 -36.67
N ASP A 3 29.71 -35.98 -37.70
CA ASP A 3 29.10 -34.64 -37.53
C ASP A 3 27.64 -34.68 -37.06
N VAL A 4 26.91 -35.76 -37.43
CA VAL A 4 25.52 -35.94 -37.00
C VAL A 4 25.47 -36.25 -35.49
N TYR A 5 26.34 -37.08 -35.00
CA TYR A 5 26.42 -37.39 -33.55
C TYR A 5 26.87 -36.22 -32.69
N LYS A 6 27.80 -35.39 -33.19
CA LYS A 6 28.19 -34.16 -32.46
C LYS A 6 27.06 -33.15 -32.39
N ARG A 7 26.31 -32.93 -33.46
CA ARG A 7 25.13 -32.03 -33.46
C ARG A 7 24.02 -32.54 -32.54
N GLN A 8 23.79 -33.84 -32.52
CA GLN A 8 22.76 -34.44 -31.65
C GLN A 8 23.14 -34.35 -30.18
N SER A 9 24.41 -34.58 -29.80
CA SER A 9 24.93 -34.41 -28.46
C SER A 9 24.87 -32.95 -27.99
N TYR A 10 25.18 -31.99 -28.88
CA TYR A 10 25.11 -30.56 -28.55
C TYR A 10 23.67 -30.09 -28.28
N ASN A 11 22.70 -30.53 -29.11
CA ASN A 11 21.29 -30.22 -28.90
C ASN A 11 20.73 -30.81 -27.60
N ILE A 12 21.10 -32.02 -27.23
CA ILE A 12 20.68 -32.65 -25.98
C ILE A 12 21.23 -31.88 -24.78
N THR A 13 22.49 -31.44 -24.82
CA THR A 13 23.11 -30.67 -23.74
C THR A 13 22.45 -29.28 -23.57
N VAL A 14 22.09 -28.62 -24.65
CA VAL A 14 21.38 -27.32 -24.62
C VAL A 14 19.98 -27.48 -24.03
N ILE A 15 19.24 -28.51 -24.44
CA ILE A 15 17.90 -28.80 -23.92
C ILE A 15 17.98 -29.16 -22.42
N TYR A 16 18.93 -30.01 -22.02
CA TYR A 16 19.12 -30.37 -20.64
C TYR A 16 19.44 -29.17 -19.76
N ASN A 17 20.36 -28.30 -20.19
CA ASN A 17 20.70 -27.07 -19.45
C ASN A 17 19.51 -26.10 -19.36
N SER A 18 18.68 -25.99 -20.41
CA SER A 18 17.47 -25.16 -20.39
C SER A 18 16.42 -25.72 -19.42
N VAL A 19 16.24 -27.04 -19.37
CA VAL A 19 15.30 -27.67 -18.43
C VAL A 19 15.78 -27.53 -16.98
N MET A 20 17.08 -27.69 -16.73
CA MET A 20 17.68 -27.49 -15.40
C MET A 20 17.55 -26.06 -14.92
N GLU A 21 17.73 -25.06 -15.80
CA GLU A 21 17.56 -23.65 -15.48
C GLU A 21 16.09 -23.30 -15.16
N VAL A 22 15.15 -23.83 -15.94
CA VAL A 22 13.70 -23.66 -15.67
C VAL A 22 13.31 -24.27 -14.32
N ASN A 23 13.83 -25.46 -14.00
CA ASN A 23 13.56 -26.10 -12.72
C ASN A 23 14.18 -25.31 -11.55
N ARG A 24 15.39 -24.81 -11.72
CA ARG A 24 16.08 -23.95 -10.72
C ARG A 24 15.30 -22.65 -10.48
N ILE A 25 14.76 -22.02 -11.52
CA ILE A 25 13.90 -20.83 -11.41
C ILE A 25 12.62 -21.14 -10.66
N LYS A 26 11.96 -22.28 -10.97
CA LYS A 26 10.74 -22.72 -10.26
C LYS A 26 11.02 -23.03 -8.78
N GLU A 27 12.11 -23.74 -8.46
CA GLU A 27 12.49 -24.02 -7.07
C GLU A 27 12.83 -22.75 -6.29
N SER A 28 13.48 -21.79 -6.94
CA SER A 28 13.77 -20.48 -6.34
C SER A 28 12.50 -19.67 -6.06
N GLN A 29 11.54 -19.65 -6.99
CA GLN A 29 10.24 -19.00 -6.77
C GLN A 29 9.46 -19.62 -5.61
N THR A 30 9.37 -20.95 -5.56
CA THR A 30 8.68 -21.65 -4.44
C THR A 30 9.38 -21.42 -3.09
N THR A 31 10.69 -21.30 -3.08
CA THR A 31 11.45 -20.97 -1.85
C THR A 31 11.19 -19.52 -1.41
N LEU A 32 11.15 -18.58 -2.33
CA LEU A 32 10.85 -17.19 -2.07
C LEU A 32 9.43 -17.02 -1.48
N GLU A 33 8.43 -17.67 -2.08
CA GLU A 33 7.06 -17.69 -1.57
C GLU A 33 6.96 -18.26 -0.14
N ARG A 34 7.75 -19.30 0.17
CA ARG A 34 7.83 -19.86 1.53
C ARG A 34 8.44 -18.87 2.52
N ILE A 35 9.51 -18.17 2.12
CA ILE A 35 10.13 -17.13 2.95
C ILE A 35 9.13 -16.01 3.21
N HIS A 36 8.45 -15.49 2.18
CA HIS A 36 7.45 -14.42 2.33
C HIS A 36 6.31 -14.84 3.25
N ARG A 37 5.75 -16.03 3.07
CA ARG A 37 4.68 -16.54 3.94
C ARG A 37 5.11 -16.63 5.40
N ALA A 38 6.29 -17.16 5.66
CA ALA A 38 6.83 -17.26 7.01
C ALA A 38 7.14 -15.89 7.62
N ALA A 39 7.65 -14.96 6.79
CA ALA A 39 7.94 -13.59 7.20
C ALA A 39 6.65 -12.84 7.54
N LYS A 40 5.63 -12.91 6.69
CA LYS A 40 4.32 -12.31 6.95
C LYS A 40 3.73 -12.79 8.28
N ALA A 41 3.75 -14.10 8.53
CA ALA A 41 3.26 -14.66 9.78
C ALA A 41 4.03 -14.13 11.02
N GLU A 42 5.37 -14.10 10.98
CA GLU A 42 6.19 -13.58 12.08
C GLU A 42 5.99 -12.08 12.30
N PHE A 43 5.91 -11.29 11.20
CA PHE A 43 5.70 -9.84 11.28
C PHE A 43 4.29 -9.48 11.78
N LEU A 44 3.25 -10.19 11.32
CA LEU A 44 1.87 -9.96 11.79
C LEU A 44 1.71 -10.32 13.29
N GLU A 45 2.43 -11.34 13.77
CA GLU A 45 2.36 -11.74 15.18
C GLU A 45 3.10 -10.76 16.12
N LYS A 46 4.27 -10.24 15.69
CA LYS A 46 5.20 -9.53 16.58
C LYS A 46 5.51 -8.09 16.20
N GLY A 47 5.06 -7.64 15.03
CA GLY A 47 5.54 -6.40 14.44
C GLY A 47 6.96 -6.54 13.87
N TYR A 48 7.37 -5.57 13.05
CA TYR A 48 8.71 -5.57 12.48
C TYR A 48 9.81 -5.54 13.54
N LYS A 49 9.70 -4.69 14.57
CA LYS A 49 10.76 -4.52 15.59
C LYS A 49 11.12 -5.82 16.28
N ASP A 50 10.12 -6.54 16.77
CA ASP A 50 10.29 -7.73 17.61
C ASP A 50 10.35 -9.03 16.82
N ALA A 51 10.08 -9.00 15.53
CA ALA A 51 10.16 -10.15 14.67
C ALA A 51 11.61 -10.66 14.52
N SER A 52 11.76 -11.98 14.59
CA SER A 52 13.05 -12.68 14.56
C SER A 52 13.34 -13.30 13.20
N LEU A 53 14.35 -12.78 12.50
CA LEU A 53 14.82 -13.41 11.27
C LEU A 53 15.20 -14.89 11.47
N ARG A 54 15.75 -15.23 12.65
CA ARG A 54 16.08 -16.62 12.99
C ARG A 54 14.83 -17.52 13.03
N ASN A 55 13.73 -17.02 13.54
CA ASN A 55 12.46 -17.78 13.55
C ASN A 55 11.93 -17.96 12.14
N ILE A 56 11.96 -16.91 11.31
CA ILE A 56 11.54 -16.96 9.91
C ILE A 56 12.31 -18.05 9.15
N VAL A 57 13.64 -18.03 9.19
CA VAL A 57 14.46 -19.00 8.45
C VAL A 57 14.30 -20.42 8.99
N LYS A 58 14.14 -20.59 10.31
CA LYS A 58 13.89 -21.88 10.94
C LYS A 58 12.55 -22.49 10.51
N SER A 59 11.50 -21.68 10.41
CA SER A 59 10.16 -22.16 10.03
C SER A 59 10.08 -22.69 8.60
N VAL A 60 10.93 -22.18 7.71
CA VAL A 60 11.04 -22.67 6.32
C VAL A 60 12.12 -23.76 6.14
N GLY A 61 12.79 -24.19 7.22
CA GLY A 61 13.82 -25.22 7.18
C GLY A 61 15.12 -24.76 6.51
N MET A 62 15.41 -23.46 6.52
CA MET A 62 16.61 -22.86 5.93
C MET A 62 17.68 -22.58 6.99
N THR A 63 18.92 -22.47 6.54
CA THR A 63 19.99 -21.86 7.35
C THR A 63 20.00 -20.34 7.16
N THR A 64 20.47 -19.60 8.15
CA THR A 64 20.64 -18.15 8.04
C THR A 64 21.57 -17.77 6.87
N GLY A 65 22.61 -18.58 6.60
CA GLY A 65 23.48 -18.36 5.44
C GLY A 65 22.75 -18.50 4.09
N ALA A 66 21.84 -19.47 3.96
CA ALA A 66 21.04 -19.64 2.76
C ALA A 66 20.04 -18.49 2.57
N PHE A 67 19.49 -17.93 3.65
CA PHE A 67 18.62 -16.75 3.60
C PHE A 67 19.32 -15.52 2.99
N TYR A 68 20.58 -15.28 3.36
CA TYR A 68 21.35 -14.16 2.82
C TYR A 68 21.65 -14.25 1.32
N GLY A 69 21.35 -15.37 0.68
CA GLY A 69 21.28 -15.47 -0.78
C GLY A 69 20.04 -14.84 -1.42
N TYR A 70 18.99 -14.58 -0.63
CA TYR A 70 17.73 -13.95 -1.07
C TYR A 70 17.62 -12.49 -0.62
N TYR A 71 17.89 -12.20 0.64
CA TYR A 71 17.76 -10.89 1.26
C TYR A 71 18.96 -10.58 2.15
N LYS A 72 19.46 -9.35 2.09
CA LYS A 72 20.61 -8.90 2.88
C LYS A 72 20.26 -8.62 4.34
N SER A 73 18.99 -8.37 4.64
CA SER A 73 18.52 -8.02 5.98
C SER A 73 17.05 -8.36 6.19
N LYS A 74 16.60 -8.28 7.45
CA LYS A 74 15.17 -8.32 7.80
C LYS A 74 14.41 -7.15 7.18
N GLU A 75 15.05 -5.99 7.08
CA GLU A 75 14.48 -4.78 6.49
C GLU A 75 14.23 -4.96 4.99
N GLU A 76 15.21 -5.48 4.22
CA GLU A 76 15.05 -5.77 2.79
C GLU A 76 13.93 -6.79 2.54
N LEU A 77 13.79 -7.79 3.41
CA LEU A 77 12.68 -8.74 3.34
C LEU A 77 11.33 -8.07 3.61
N PHE A 78 11.24 -7.23 4.63
CA PHE A 78 10.00 -6.50 4.94
C PHE A 78 9.63 -5.54 3.80
N GLU A 79 10.60 -4.78 3.32
CA GLU A 79 10.46 -3.89 2.17
C GLU A 79 9.96 -4.63 0.93
N ALA A 80 10.53 -5.80 0.62
CA ALA A 80 10.10 -6.62 -0.53
C ALA A 80 8.64 -7.11 -0.42
N ILE A 81 8.10 -7.19 0.79
CA ILE A 81 6.71 -7.59 1.01
C ILE A 81 5.75 -6.40 0.91
N VAL A 82 6.13 -5.21 1.41
CA VAL A 82 5.16 -4.11 1.58
C VAL A 82 5.30 -2.97 0.58
N SER A 83 6.44 -2.82 -0.13
CA SER A 83 6.70 -1.65 -0.98
C SER A 83 5.68 -1.45 -2.09
N GLU A 84 5.28 -2.53 -2.78
CA GLU A 84 4.30 -2.44 -3.86
C GLU A 84 2.96 -1.90 -3.36
N HIS A 85 2.54 -2.32 -2.17
CA HIS A 85 1.27 -1.92 -1.58
C HIS A 85 1.30 -0.49 -1.05
N TYR A 86 2.42 -0.11 -0.43
CA TYR A 86 2.68 1.27 -0.05
C TYR A 86 2.64 2.19 -1.26
N GLU A 87 3.39 1.86 -2.32
CA GLU A 87 3.47 2.66 -3.54
C GLU A 87 2.11 2.75 -4.24
N TYR A 88 1.36 1.65 -4.32
CA TYR A 88 0.05 1.65 -4.94
C TYR A 88 -0.92 2.59 -4.23
N ILE A 89 -1.06 2.46 -2.90
CA ILE A 89 -2.02 3.28 -2.13
C ILE A 89 -1.63 4.75 -2.20
N LEU A 90 -0.37 5.07 -1.98
CA LEU A 90 0.12 6.44 -1.99
C LEU A 90 -0.03 7.09 -3.38
N ASN A 91 0.38 6.39 -4.44
CA ASN A 91 0.27 6.89 -5.81
C ASN A 91 -1.18 7.05 -6.24
N ARG A 92 -2.09 6.12 -5.85
CA ARG A 92 -3.53 6.24 -6.14
C ARG A 92 -4.11 7.48 -5.48
N PHE A 93 -3.71 7.75 -4.24
CA PHE A 93 -4.15 8.93 -3.51
C PHE A 93 -3.59 10.23 -4.11
N ILE A 94 -2.29 10.30 -4.38
CA ILE A 94 -1.64 11.43 -5.07
C ILE A 94 -2.32 11.71 -6.41
N LYS A 95 -2.59 10.67 -7.19
CA LYS A 95 -3.25 10.80 -8.49
C LYS A 95 -4.65 11.41 -8.37
N ALA A 96 -5.44 11.02 -7.37
CA ALA A 96 -6.75 11.62 -7.13
C ALA A 96 -6.67 13.12 -6.79
N GLN A 97 -5.67 13.52 -5.98
CA GLN A 97 -5.42 14.92 -5.65
C GLN A 97 -5.02 15.73 -6.90
N GLN A 98 -4.18 15.16 -7.77
CA GLN A 98 -3.78 15.79 -9.03
C GLN A 98 -4.94 15.93 -10.01
N GLU A 99 -5.70 14.86 -10.23
CA GLU A 99 -6.89 14.86 -11.10
C GLU A 99 -7.90 15.92 -10.64
N PHE A 100 -8.12 16.05 -9.33
CA PHE A 100 -8.97 17.08 -8.76
C PHE A 100 -8.42 18.49 -9.00
N ALA A 101 -7.14 18.70 -8.76
CA ALA A 101 -6.50 20.01 -8.91
C ALA A 101 -6.47 20.51 -10.36
N GLU A 102 -6.43 19.62 -11.35
CA GLU A 102 -6.44 19.91 -12.78
C GLU A 102 -7.82 20.33 -13.32
N LEU A 103 -8.89 20.06 -12.56
CA LEU A 103 -10.24 20.46 -12.98
C LEU A 103 -10.42 21.96 -13.00
N PRO A 104 -11.27 22.48 -13.91
CA PRO A 104 -11.68 23.88 -13.87
C PRO A 104 -12.19 24.26 -12.47
N ALA A 105 -11.72 25.39 -11.94
CA ALA A 105 -12.03 25.84 -10.58
C ALA A 105 -13.55 25.81 -10.25
N VAL A 106 -14.39 26.15 -11.23
CA VAL A 106 -15.84 26.18 -11.07
C VAL A 106 -16.47 24.80 -10.89
N GLN A 107 -15.81 23.72 -11.33
CA GLN A 107 -16.31 22.35 -11.24
C GLN A 107 -15.87 21.67 -9.94
N GLN A 108 -14.73 22.08 -9.38
CA GLN A 108 -14.15 21.40 -8.19
C GLN A 108 -15.14 21.27 -7.02
N PRO A 109 -15.93 22.30 -6.63
CA PRO A 109 -16.88 22.17 -5.54
C PRO A 109 -18.01 21.17 -5.77
N GLU A 110 -18.33 20.86 -7.03
CA GLU A 110 -19.44 19.96 -7.39
C GLU A 110 -19.01 18.49 -7.39
N VAL A 111 -17.72 18.21 -7.69
CA VAL A 111 -17.22 16.85 -7.90
C VAL A 111 -16.25 16.35 -6.81
N MET A 112 -15.89 17.19 -5.85
CA MET A 112 -14.92 16.87 -4.78
C MET A 112 -15.27 15.53 -4.07
N SER A 113 -16.53 15.40 -3.65
CA SER A 113 -16.98 14.21 -2.96
C SER A 113 -16.93 12.95 -3.82
N ASP A 114 -17.16 13.06 -5.13
CA ASP A 114 -17.17 11.89 -6.01
C ASP A 114 -15.74 11.40 -6.30
N ILE A 115 -14.81 12.32 -6.57
CA ILE A 115 -13.39 11.96 -6.80
C ILE A 115 -12.78 11.34 -5.54
N SER A 116 -13.00 11.95 -4.38
CA SER A 116 -12.56 11.41 -3.11
C SER A 116 -13.16 10.02 -2.84
N GLY A 117 -14.48 9.86 -3.07
CA GLY A 117 -15.15 8.58 -2.90
C GLY A 117 -14.59 7.48 -3.78
N LEU A 118 -14.41 7.73 -5.08
CA LEU A 118 -13.82 6.76 -6.01
C LEU A 118 -12.39 6.36 -5.60
N CYS A 119 -11.59 7.31 -5.13
CA CYS A 119 -10.24 7.02 -4.65
C CYS A 119 -10.25 6.09 -3.43
N MET A 120 -11.11 6.36 -2.44
CA MET A 120 -11.21 5.54 -1.23
C MET A 120 -11.78 4.16 -1.52
N ASP A 121 -12.75 4.04 -2.45
CA ASP A 121 -13.28 2.75 -2.90
C ASP A 121 -12.20 1.91 -3.60
N ASP A 122 -11.39 2.51 -4.49
CA ASP A 122 -10.29 1.81 -5.17
C ASP A 122 -9.24 1.31 -4.15
N ILE A 123 -8.86 2.15 -3.18
CA ILE A 123 -7.90 1.77 -2.12
C ILE A 123 -8.48 0.65 -1.25
N LEU A 124 -9.77 0.72 -0.90
CA LEU A 124 -10.43 -0.32 -0.12
C LEU A 124 -10.37 -1.68 -0.85
N HIS A 125 -10.81 -1.74 -2.10
CA HIS A 125 -10.81 -2.98 -2.87
C HIS A 125 -9.41 -3.55 -3.02
N TYR A 126 -8.43 -2.71 -3.38
CA TYR A 126 -7.04 -3.14 -3.45
C TYR A 126 -6.53 -3.72 -2.12
N ALA A 127 -6.83 -3.05 -1.01
CA ALA A 127 -6.40 -3.52 0.31
C ALA A 127 -7.05 -4.86 0.69
N TYR A 128 -8.27 -5.14 0.25
CA TYR A 128 -8.91 -6.44 0.47
C TYR A 128 -8.36 -7.55 -0.41
N GLU A 129 -7.82 -7.23 -1.59
CA GLU A 129 -7.08 -8.19 -2.42
C GLU A 129 -5.69 -8.51 -1.83
N HIS A 130 -5.13 -7.61 -1.01
CA HIS A 130 -3.78 -7.68 -0.43
C HIS A 130 -3.79 -7.47 1.09
N LEU A 131 -4.72 -8.13 1.77
CA LEU A 131 -5.08 -7.80 3.15
C LEU A 131 -3.92 -7.97 4.14
N GLU A 132 -3.15 -9.07 4.03
CA GLU A 132 -2.02 -9.32 4.92
C GLU A 132 -0.91 -8.27 4.76
N GLU A 133 -0.58 -7.93 3.53
CA GLU A 133 0.45 -6.96 3.21
C GLU A 133 0.05 -5.54 3.65
N CYS A 134 -1.21 -5.15 3.41
CA CYS A 134 -1.74 -3.88 3.89
C CYS A 134 -1.79 -3.80 5.42
N LYS A 135 -2.13 -4.89 6.10
CA LYS A 135 -2.04 -4.95 7.58
C LYS A 135 -0.60 -4.85 8.08
N LEU A 136 0.37 -5.45 7.39
CA LEU A 136 1.78 -5.28 7.73
C LEU A 136 2.21 -3.82 7.61
N LEU A 137 1.81 -3.15 6.55
CA LEU A 137 2.07 -1.72 6.34
C LEU A 137 1.47 -0.86 7.45
N LEU A 138 0.20 -1.10 7.79
CA LEU A 138 -0.56 -0.27 8.72
C LEU A 138 -0.23 -0.52 10.21
N CYS A 139 0.05 -1.78 10.58
CA CYS A 139 0.16 -2.16 11.99
C CYS A 139 1.56 -2.60 12.41
N CYS A 140 2.41 -3.00 11.46
CA CYS A 140 3.65 -3.72 11.79
C CYS A 140 4.91 -3.01 11.28
N SER A 141 4.81 -1.81 10.72
CA SER A 141 5.90 -1.10 10.06
C SER A 141 6.79 -0.27 10.99
N GLU A 142 6.50 -0.22 12.29
CA GLU A 142 7.27 0.57 13.27
C GLU A 142 8.77 0.20 13.24
N GLY A 143 9.62 1.21 13.04
CA GLY A 143 11.07 1.05 12.91
C GLY A 143 11.55 0.78 11.48
N THR A 144 10.68 0.90 10.50
CA THR A 144 11.00 0.88 9.06
C THR A 144 10.74 2.26 8.45
N LYS A 145 11.14 2.46 7.20
CA LYS A 145 10.83 3.67 6.43
C LYS A 145 9.31 3.86 6.14
N PHE A 146 8.50 2.83 6.37
CA PHE A 146 7.06 2.87 6.14
C PHE A 146 6.26 3.27 7.39
N ALA A 147 6.92 3.50 8.52
CA ALA A 147 6.25 3.80 9.79
C ALA A 147 5.39 5.07 9.76
N GLU A 148 5.74 6.02 8.89
CA GLU A 148 5.08 7.32 8.76
C GLU A 148 4.09 7.37 7.58
N PHE A 149 3.66 6.22 7.07
CA PHE A 149 2.77 6.12 5.90
C PHE A 149 1.48 6.95 6.04
N ILE A 150 0.82 6.88 7.20
CA ILE A 150 -0.42 7.65 7.44
C ILE A 150 -0.09 9.14 7.53
N ASP A 151 1.03 9.52 8.12
CA ASP A 151 1.45 10.92 8.23
C ASP A 151 1.75 11.53 6.85
N GLU A 152 2.33 10.74 5.94
CA GLU A 152 2.52 11.16 4.54
C GLU A 152 1.17 11.41 3.84
N MET A 153 0.17 10.54 4.03
CA MET A 153 -1.18 10.76 3.50
C MET A 153 -1.84 12.01 4.10
N VAL A 154 -1.66 12.24 5.40
CA VAL A 154 -2.14 13.44 6.11
C VAL A 154 -1.52 14.71 5.51
N GLU A 155 -0.22 14.71 5.23
CA GLU A 155 0.47 15.84 4.61
C GLU A 155 -0.08 16.14 3.20
N ILE A 156 -0.27 15.10 2.38
CA ILE A 156 -0.84 15.24 1.03
C ILE A 156 -2.25 15.83 1.10
N GLU A 157 -3.12 15.33 1.97
CA GLU A 157 -4.49 15.82 2.13
C GLU A 157 -4.52 17.26 2.65
N THR A 158 -3.65 17.61 3.61
CA THR A 158 -3.51 18.98 4.13
C THR A 158 -3.14 19.96 3.02
N ASN A 159 -2.17 19.58 2.18
CA ASN A 159 -1.75 20.40 1.04
C ASN A 159 -2.88 20.53 0.00
N GLY A 160 -3.62 19.48 -0.28
CA GLY A 160 -4.80 19.46 -1.14
C GLY A 160 -5.91 20.38 -0.61
N THR A 161 -6.21 20.28 0.67
CA THR A 161 -7.18 21.13 1.38
C THR A 161 -6.82 22.62 1.25
N HIS A 162 -5.57 22.98 1.47
CA HIS A 162 -5.09 24.37 1.31
C HIS A 162 -5.19 24.86 -0.14
N ALA A 163 -4.87 23.99 -1.11
CA ALA A 163 -5.03 24.31 -2.53
C ALA A 163 -6.49 24.57 -2.88
N TYR A 164 -7.39 23.72 -2.41
CA TYR A 164 -8.85 23.87 -2.62
C TYR A 164 -9.41 25.12 -1.94
N GLN A 165 -8.99 25.44 -0.72
CA GLN A 165 -9.37 26.70 -0.07
C GLN A 165 -8.96 27.94 -0.90
N ASN A 166 -7.80 27.90 -1.56
CA ASN A 166 -7.39 28.97 -2.46
C ASN A 166 -8.31 29.08 -3.69
N VAL A 167 -8.80 27.95 -4.22
CA VAL A 167 -9.79 27.94 -5.31
C VAL A 167 -11.11 28.55 -4.85
N LEU A 168 -11.64 28.18 -3.67
CA LEU A 168 -12.87 28.77 -3.12
C LEU A 168 -12.76 30.29 -3.00
N ARG A 169 -11.63 30.80 -2.47
CA ARG A 169 -11.37 32.26 -2.37
C ARG A 169 -11.38 32.95 -3.73
N ARG A 170 -10.76 32.34 -4.76
CA ARG A 170 -10.76 32.89 -6.14
C ARG A 170 -12.16 32.92 -6.75
N LEU A 171 -13.01 31.97 -6.38
CA LEU A 171 -14.41 31.92 -6.79
C LEU A 171 -15.33 32.87 -5.98
N GLY A 172 -14.78 33.60 -5.01
CA GLY A 172 -15.57 34.45 -4.12
C GLY A 172 -16.45 33.68 -3.13
N ARG A 173 -16.17 32.39 -2.93
CA ARG A 173 -16.89 31.55 -1.94
C ARG A 173 -16.27 31.73 -0.54
N PRO A 174 -17.05 31.53 0.52
CA PRO A 174 -16.50 31.47 1.88
C PRO A 174 -15.35 30.48 1.97
N SER A 175 -14.30 30.85 2.67
CA SER A 175 -13.16 29.97 2.96
C SER A 175 -12.50 30.48 4.24
N PRO A 176 -13.12 30.26 5.41
CA PRO A 176 -12.56 30.66 6.69
C PRO A 176 -11.23 29.94 6.92
N ARG A 177 -10.37 30.56 7.73
CA ARG A 177 -9.14 29.92 8.16
C ARG A 177 -9.46 28.79 9.14
N ILE A 178 -8.97 27.61 8.84
CA ILE A 178 -9.02 26.46 9.76
C ILE A 178 -7.80 26.52 10.68
N ASP A 179 -7.99 26.24 11.96
CA ASP A 179 -6.86 26.10 12.88
C ASP A 179 -6.01 24.88 12.46
N PRO A 180 -4.69 25.03 12.28
CA PRO A 180 -3.84 23.94 11.78
C PRO A 180 -3.85 22.69 12.66
N SER A 181 -3.99 22.84 13.98
CA SER A 181 -4.06 21.68 14.89
C SER A 181 -5.37 20.94 14.73
N LEU A 182 -6.49 21.67 14.58
CA LEU A 182 -7.80 21.08 14.30
C LEU A 182 -7.81 20.38 12.95
N GLU A 183 -7.26 21.02 11.91
CA GLU A 183 -7.15 20.44 10.57
C GLU A 183 -6.38 19.11 10.60
N HIS A 184 -5.20 19.09 11.21
CA HIS A 184 -4.39 17.88 11.39
C HIS A 184 -5.16 16.77 12.12
N ILE A 185 -5.81 17.09 13.24
CA ILE A 185 -6.59 16.10 14.01
C ILE A 185 -7.72 15.50 13.18
N LEU A 186 -8.44 16.32 12.40
CA LEU A 186 -9.56 15.85 11.60
C LEU A 186 -9.11 14.98 10.43
N ILE A 187 -8.03 15.37 9.73
CA ILE A 187 -7.48 14.59 8.61
C ILE A 187 -6.89 13.28 9.12
N THR A 188 -6.10 13.31 10.19
CA THR A 188 -5.55 12.11 10.83
C THR A 188 -6.67 11.16 11.28
N GLY A 189 -7.72 11.69 11.92
CA GLY A 189 -8.89 10.90 12.33
C GLY A 189 -9.60 10.25 11.14
N MET A 190 -9.70 10.93 10.02
CA MET A 190 -10.31 10.41 8.79
C MET A 190 -9.56 9.17 8.27
N PHE A 191 -8.23 9.26 8.12
CA PHE A 191 -7.43 8.13 7.64
C PHE A 191 -7.42 6.96 8.62
N HIS A 192 -7.24 7.23 9.92
CA HIS A 192 -7.32 6.16 10.93
C HIS A 192 -8.69 5.47 10.89
N THR A 193 -9.78 6.21 10.83
CA THR A 193 -11.13 5.60 10.75
C THR A 193 -11.29 4.75 9.50
N PHE A 194 -10.75 5.17 8.36
CA PHE A 194 -10.79 4.39 7.13
C PHE A 194 -9.97 3.10 7.25
N PHE A 195 -8.73 3.18 7.72
CA PHE A 195 -7.84 2.02 7.81
C PHE A 195 -8.25 1.01 8.90
N GLU A 196 -9.03 1.42 9.92
CA GLU A 196 -9.63 0.49 10.89
C GLU A 196 -10.48 -0.61 10.20
N LEU A 197 -11.12 -0.31 9.07
CA LEU A 197 -11.89 -1.29 8.30
C LEU A 197 -11.00 -2.45 7.82
N ILE A 198 -9.77 -2.13 7.40
CA ILE A 198 -8.77 -3.07 6.89
C ILE A 198 -8.09 -3.80 8.06
N ILE A 199 -7.68 -3.06 9.10
CA ILE A 199 -7.00 -3.59 10.28
C ILE A 199 -7.86 -4.65 10.97
N HIS A 200 -9.16 -4.40 11.10
CA HIS A 200 -10.12 -5.31 11.73
C HIS A 200 -10.75 -6.34 10.78
N GLU A 201 -10.30 -6.41 9.52
CA GLU A 201 -10.78 -7.39 8.53
C GLU A 201 -12.31 -7.40 8.42
N MET A 202 -12.91 -6.22 8.46
CA MET A 202 -14.37 -6.10 8.35
C MET A 202 -14.85 -6.78 7.07
N PRO A 203 -16.00 -7.48 7.04
CA PRO A 203 -16.51 -8.04 5.79
C PRO A 203 -16.60 -6.96 4.70
N LEU A 204 -16.07 -7.22 3.50
CA LEU A 204 -15.94 -6.22 2.42
C LEU A 204 -17.26 -5.46 2.17
N LYS A 205 -18.38 -6.18 2.13
CA LYS A 205 -19.70 -5.56 1.93
C LYS A 205 -20.06 -4.54 3.02
N ASP A 206 -19.67 -4.80 4.26
CA ASP A 206 -19.91 -3.89 5.38
C ASP A 206 -18.94 -2.72 5.31
N ALA A 207 -17.67 -2.97 4.97
CA ALA A 207 -16.65 -1.95 4.76
C ALA A 207 -17.04 -0.96 3.64
N GLU A 208 -17.54 -1.45 2.49
CA GLU A 208 -18.07 -0.62 1.41
C GLU A 208 -19.24 0.28 1.89
N ASN A 209 -20.14 -0.26 2.72
CA ASN A 209 -21.24 0.54 3.29
C ASN A 209 -20.69 1.62 4.22
N TYR A 210 -19.74 1.28 5.09
CA TYR A 210 -19.17 2.23 6.04
C TYR A 210 -18.33 3.30 5.36
N VAL A 211 -17.60 3.00 4.30
CA VAL A 211 -16.91 4.01 3.49
C VAL A 211 -17.90 5.02 2.92
N ARG A 212 -19.08 4.60 2.44
CA ARG A 212 -20.11 5.53 1.96
C ARG A 212 -20.67 6.43 3.06
N GLU A 213 -20.96 5.86 4.25
CA GLU A 213 -21.42 6.63 5.41
C GLU A 213 -20.33 7.60 5.91
N MET A 214 -19.09 7.14 5.99
CA MET A 214 -17.94 7.97 6.35
C MET A 214 -17.74 9.12 5.36
N ARG A 215 -17.83 8.84 4.05
CA ARG A 215 -17.78 9.87 3.02
C ARG A 215 -18.84 10.94 3.25
N THR A 216 -20.09 10.54 3.51
CA THR A 216 -21.18 11.46 3.79
C THR A 216 -20.89 12.32 5.03
N PHE A 217 -20.43 11.71 6.10
CA PHE A 217 -20.08 12.38 7.36
C PHE A 217 -18.95 13.39 7.19
N TYR A 218 -17.82 12.94 6.62
CA TYR A 218 -16.64 13.80 6.45
C TYR A 218 -16.90 14.91 5.44
N THR A 219 -17.58 14.63 4.32
CA THR A 219 -17.93 15.67 3.34
C THR A 219 -18.80 16.75 3.98
N ALA A 220 -19.86 16.38 4.71
CA ALA A 220 -20.73 17.35 5.38
C ALA A 220 -19.96 18.18 6.43
N GLY A 221 -19.09 17.54 7.21
CA GLY A 221 -18.24 18.21 8.20
C GLY A 221 -17.27 19.20 7.56
N TRP A 222 -16.54 18.78 6.53
CA TRP A 222 -15.62 19.63 5.79
C TRP A 222 -16.32 20.81 5.09
N MET A 223 -17.44 20.57 4.41
CA MET A 223 -18.25 21.64 3.80
C MET A 223 -18.64 22.70 4.86
N LYS A 224 -19.08 22.25 6.04
CA LYS A 224 -19.44 23.17 7.12
C LYS A 224 -18.25 23.97 7.66
N ILE A 225 -17.10 23.32 7.87
CA ILE A 225 -15.87 23.98 8.35
C ILE A 225 -15.34 24.98 7.31
N MET A 226 -15.44 24.64 6.02
CA MET A 226 -15.04 25.51 4.91
C MET A 226 -16.05 26.62 4.59
N GLY A 227 -17.22 26.64 5.27
CA GLY A 227 -18.25 27.66 5.08
C GLY A 227 -19.08 27.48 3.79
N GLN A 228 -19.11 26.25 3.26
CA GLN A 228 -19.89 25.88 2.08
C GLN A 228 -21.30 25.42 2.42
#